data_4b6ae98719eaa45a6354a8b4421ea5e2
#
_entry.id   4b6ae98719eaa45a6354a8b4421ea5e2
#
_cell.length_a   1.000
_cell.length_b   1.000
_cell.length_c   1.000
_cell.angle_alpha   90.00
_cell.angle_beta   90.00
_cell.angle_gamma   90.00
#
_symmetry.space_group_name_H-M   'P 1'
#
loop_
_entity.id
_entity.type
_entity.pdbx_description
1 polymer ?
#
loop_
_entity_poly.entity_id
_entity_poly.type
_entity_poly.pdbx_seq_one_letter_code
_entity_poly.pdbx_strand_id
1 'polypeptide(L)'
;MSKKKSLMPLAAITTVLFLAVITRPSSQVTAKDGLGTPMVPDLKTNAEAIDGIAIRQGVVAISLQRDAGQWKCSSAADYPVEWDRIRQLLVQLDQLERWETKTQDPARHAAVDLDVSAEDGRAIEIELFAESDLVSHVVLGKQQWSPKSTFARLATEDQTFKCKGHVEVEVNPIGWLNTTFCTLDRSGITEITFASMGLVRTNTSPEKSEGTWQLAANNLDAVPSKALQFARADLPGWPTRLNFEAVLPRAEHQWSSDTVVMTYAAQEGQLIVSIDLGEREGSGAWCGLDFVPSQGQNIQPEWTRWPRWLYRLSDYRVAPIRQIQQAMQSNFDFSDEGSTSGL
;
A
#
# COMPACT_ATOMS: atom_id res chain seq x y z
N MET A 1 70.55 -44.53 -11.41
CA MET A 1 70.41 -44.13 -10.01
C MET A 1 69.35 -42.99 -9.94
N SER A 2 68.09 -43.34 -9.63
CA SER A 2 66.97 -42.42 -9.56
C SER A 2 66.78 -41.98 -8.13
N LYS A 3 66.93 -40.67 -7.88
CA LYS A 3 66.63 -40.05 -6.58
C LYS A 3 65.12 -39.85 -6.42
N LYS A 4 64.45 -40.80 -5.76
CA LYS A 4 63.11 -40.58 -5.20
C LYS A 4 63.22 -39.64 -4.00
N LYS A 5 63.09 -38.33 -4.18
CA LYS A 5 62.94 -37.36 -3.10
C LYS A 5 61.53 -37.47 -2.50
N SER A 6 61.54 -37.77 -1.23
CA SER A 6 60.43 -37.98 -0.33
C SER A 6 59.37 -36.84 -0.41
N LEU A 7 58.22 -37.19 -0.92
CA LEU A 7 56.98 -36.33 -0.84
C LEU A 7 56.17 -36.54 0.47
N MET A 8 56.70 -37.44 1.35
CA MET A 8 56.07 -37.83 2.60
C MET A 8 55.86 -36.70 3.63
N PRO A 9 56.77 -35.71 3.81
CA PRO A 9 56.53 -34.64 4.79
C PRO A 9 55.47 -33.64 4.36
N LEU A 10 55.25 -33.44 3.05
CA LEU A 10 54.27 -32.48 2.57
C LEU A 10 52.81 -32.98 2.75
N ALA A 11 52.60 -34.29 2.56
CA ALA A 11 51.29 -34.91 2.78
C ALA A 11 50.91 -34.94 4.27
N ALA A 12 51.87 -35.15 5.16
CA ALA A 12 51.61 -35.11 6.60
C ALA A 12 51.25 -33.72 7.11
N ILE A 13 51.88 -32.66 6.60
CA ILE A 13 51.59 -31.28 6.98
C ILE A 13 50.21 -30.85 6.46
N THR A 14 49.82 -31.22 5.24
CA THR A 14 48.49 -30.94 4.70
C THR A 14 47.39 -31.68 5.46
N THR A 15 47.62 -32.92 5.88
CA THR A 15 46.62 -33.68 6.66
C THR A 15 46.43 -33.10 8.06
N VAL A 16 47.51 -32.66 8.72
CA VAL A 16 47.42 -31.98 10.04
C VAL A 16 46.72 -30.63 9.94
N LEU A 17 46.97 -29.84 8.89
CA LEU A 17 46.28 -28.59 8.64
C LEU A 17 44.78 -28.81 8.34
N PHE A 18 44.44 -29.87 7.60
CA PHE A 18 43.05 -30.23 7.32
C PHE A 18 42.28 -30.71 8.56
N LEU A 19 42.91 -31.50 9.41
CA LEU A 19 42.38 -31.91 10.71
C LEU A 19 42.22 -30.72 11.67
N ALA A 20 43.14 -29.76 11.67
CA ALA A 20 43.05 -28.57 12.52
C ALA A 20 41.92 -27.62 12.09
N VAL A 21 41.53 -27.64 10.81
CA VAL A 21 40.36 -26.89 10.31
C VAL A 21 39.06 -27.60 10.70
N ILE A 22 39.00 -28.93 10.70
CA ILE A 22 37.82 -29.71 11.07
C ILE A 22 37.59 -29.72 12.59
N THR A 23 38.69 -29.66 13.38
CA THR A 23 38.63 -29.65 14.85
C THR A 23 38.67 -28.26 15.46
N ARG A 24 38.51 -27.19 14.66
CA ARG A 24 38.17 -25.93 15.30
C ARG A 24 36.84 -26.16 16.00
N PRO A 25 36.78 -26.15 17.34
CA PRO A 25 35.52 -26.10 18.02
C PRO A 25 34.83 -24.85 17.44
N SER A 26 33.64 -25.01 16.83
CA SER A 26 32.76 -23.89 16.69
C SER A 26 32.75 -23.26 18.08
N SER A 27 33.29 -22.05 18.20
CA SER A 27 33.22 -21.29 19.45
C SER A 27 31.76 -21.31 19.80
N GLN A 28 31.39 -22.19 20.74
CA GLN A 28 30.12 -22.01 21.43
C GLN A 28 30.32 -20.67 22.14
N VAL A 29 29.84 -19.62 21.47
CA VAL A 29 29.64 -18.32 22.10
C VAL A 29 28.80 -18.65 23.29
N THR A 30 29.46 -18.73 24.46
CA THR A 30 28.80 -18.92 25.73
C THR A 30 27.72 -17.81 25.79
N ALA A 31 26.48 -18.21 25.98
CA ALA A 31 25.27 -17.36 25.94
C ALA A 31 25.26 -16.30 27.07
N LYS A 32 26.42 -15.75 27.45
CA LYS A 32 26.57 -14.77 28.52
C LYS A 32 25.98 -13.42 28.18
N ASP A 33 25.80 -13.11 26.87
CA ASP A 33 25.31 -11.81 26.40
C ASP A 33 24.07 -11.94 25.49
N GLY A 34 23.38 -13.11 25.48
CA GLY A 34 22.20 -13.32 24.66
C GLY A 34 22.47 -13.40 23.14
N LEU A 35 23.75 -13.52 22.73
CA LEU A 35 24.11 -13.67 21.31
C LEU A 35 23.64 -15.02 20.75
N GLY A 36 23.16 -15.00 19.50
CA GLY A 36 22.55 -16.17 18.87
C GLY A 36 21.09 -16.41 19.25
N THR A 37 20.48 -15.51 20.02
CA THR A 37 19.04 -15.56 20.35
C THR A 37 18.24 -14.56 19.53
N PRO A 38 16.93 -14.78 19.36
CA PRO A 38 16.07 -13.80 18.69
C PRO A 38 16.11 -12.44 19.40
N MET A 39 16.02 -11.35 18.62
CA MET A 39 15.94 -9.99 19.16
C MET A 39 14.62 -9.78 19.89
N VAL A 40 13.54 -10.37 19.37
CA VAL A 40 12.21 -10.39 20.01
C VAL A 40 11.98 -11.81 20.54
N PRO A 41 12.14 -12.04 21.84
CA PRO A 41 11.93 -13.36 22.43
C PRO A 41 10.49 -13.84 22.26
N ASP A 42 10.32 -15.17 22.15
CA ASP A 42 9.02 -15.86 22.15
C ASP A 42 8.02 -15.41 21.07
N LEU A 43 8.42 -14.56 20.12
CA LEU A 43 7.53 -14.06 19.07
C LEU A 43 6.92 -15.21 18.26
N LYS A 44 7.71 -16.22 17.90
CA LYS A 44 7.21 -17.39 17.15
C LYS A 44 6.07 -18.11 17.87
N THR A 45 6.13 -18.22 19.19
CA THR A 45 5.11 -18.87 20.00
C THR A 45 3.87 -18.01 20.17
N ASN A 46 4.04 -16.69 20.21
CA ASN A 46 2.98 -15.74 20.48
C ASN A 46 2.43 -15.05 19.23
N ALA A 47 2.96 -15.32 18.03
CA ALA A 47 2.62 -14.61 16.82
C ALA A 47 1.11 -14.65 16.48
N GLU A 48 0.44 -15.77 16.77
CA GLU A 48 -1.02 -15.91 16.57
C GLU A 48 -1.85 -15.09 17.54
N ALA A 49 -1.32 -14.82 18.74
CA ALA A 49 -1.98 -14.01 19.75
C ALA A 49 -1.85 -12.52 19.48
N ILE A 50 -0.86 -12.08 18.67
CA ILE A 50 -0.68 -10.66 18.35
C ILE A 50 -1.94 -10.14 17.63
N ASP A 51 -2.55 -9.12 18.21
CA ASP A 51 -3.76 -8.45 17.71
C ASP A 51 -3.61 -6.94 17.54
N GLY A 52 -2.46 -6.37 17.98
CA GLY A 52 -2.12 -4.98 17.83
C GLY A 52 -0.66 -4.77 17.47
N ILE A 53 -0.38 -3.82 16.57
CA ILE A 53 0.96 -3.37 16.18
C ILE A 53 0.94 -1.86 16.12
N ALA A 54 1.80 -1.19 16.91
CA ALA A 54 2.06 0.24 16.75
C ALA A 54 3.47 0.43 16.19
N ILE A 55 3.58 1.31 15.20
CA ILE A 55 4.84 1.65 14.54
C ILE A 55 5.01 3.16 14.62
N ARG A 56 6.19 3.61 15.07
CA ARG A 56 6.52 5.04 15.13
C ARG A 56 7.87 5.31 14.48
N GLN A 57 7.95 6.41 13.76
CA GLN A 57 9.20 6.99 13.27
C GLN A 57 9.07 8.50 13.30
N GLY A 58 9.82 9.17 14.17
CA GLY A 58 9.68 10.61 14.39
C GLY A 58 8.23 10.99 14.72
N VAL A 59 7.64 11.86 13.91
CA VAL A 59 6.24 12.32 14.08
C VAL A 59 5.21 11.35 13.47
N VAL A 60 5.63 10.36 12.71
CA VAL A 60 4.71 9.38 12.09
C VAL A 60 4.35 8.31 13.09
N ALA A 61 3.05 8.05 13.24
CA ALA A 61 2.52 6.96 14.03
C ALA A 61 1.50 6.15 13.24
N ILE A 62 1.67 4.84 13.22
CA ILE A 62 0.79 3.88 12.54
C ILE A 62 0.25 2.92 13.58
N SER A 63 -1.05 2.70 13.57
CA SER A 63 -1.72 1.73 14.43
C SER A 63 -2.46 0.71 13.59
N LEU A 64 -2.09 -0.55 13.75
CA LEU A 64 -2.70 -1.71 13.10
C LEU A 64 -3.36 -2.56 14.18
N GLN A 65 -4.62 -2.91 13.99
CA GLN A 65 -5.40 -3.68 14.96
C GLN A 65 -6.16 -4.80 14.27
N ARG A 66 -6.26 -5.96 14.92
CA ARG A 66 -7.05 -7.09 14.46
C ARG A 66 -8.39 -7.12 15.19
N ASP A 67 -9.46 -6.94 14.45
CA ASP A 67 -10.83 -6.98 14.94
C ASP A 67 -11.61 -8.04 14.16
N ALA A 68 -12.30 -8.95 14.86
CA ALA A 68 -13.05 -10.07 14.26
C ALA A 68 -12.24 -10.85 13.20
N GLY A 69 -10.94 -11.04 13.43
CA GLY A 69 -10.04 -11.77 12.53
C GLY A 69 -9.51 -10.95 11.34
N GLN A 70 -9.91 -9.71 11.17
CA GLN A 70 -9.46 -8.82 10.10
C GLN A 70 -8.56 -7.72 10.63
N TRP A 71 -7.39 -7.52 10.02
CA TRP A 71 -6.51 -6.41 10.34
C TRP A 71 -6.98 -5.11 9.69
N LYS A 72 -6.94 -4.03 10.45
CA LYS A 72 -7.34 -2.68 10.08
C LYS A 72 -6.24 -1.69 10.43
N CYS A 73 -6.10 -0.64 9.65
CA CYS A 73 -5.19 0.47 9.93
C CYS A 73 -5.99 1.65 10.48
N SER A 74 -5.93 1.87 11.81
CA SER A 74 -6.66 2.97 12.44
C SER A 74 -6.13 4.35 12.00
N SER A 75 -4.84 4.43 11.67
CA SER A 75 -4.23 5.64 11.09
C SER A 75 -4.67 5.91 9.64
N ALA A 76 -5.43 5.01 9.02
CA ALA A 76 -6.00 5.13 7.70
C ALA A 76 -7.49 4.75 7.71
N ALA A 77 -8.27 5.39 8.57
CA ALA A 77 -9.72 5.29 8.65
C ALA A 77 -10.24 3.85 8.87
N ASP A 78 -9.55 3.04 9.63
CA ASP A 78 -9.85 1.62 9.86
C ASP A 78 -9.96 0.79 8.57
N TYR A 79 -9.23 1.20 7.52
CA TYR A 79 -9.21 0.47 6.26
C TYR A 79 -8.54 -0.90 6.43
N PRO A 80 -9.02 -1.95 5.72
CA PRO A 80 -8.42 -3.28 5.80
C PRO A 80 -6.96 -3.32 5.38
N VAL A 81 -6.14 -4.01 6.19
CA VAL A 81 -4.71 -4.23 5.96
C VAL A 81 -4.50 -5.55 5.20
N GLU A 82 -3.50 -5.60 4.33
CA GLU A 82 -3.07 -6.84 3.70
C GLU A 82 -2.39 -7.76 4.72
N TRP A 83 -2.97 -8.94 4.96
CA TRP A 83 -2.43 -9.91 5.91
C TRP A 83 -0.98 -10.31 5.61
N ASP A 84 -0.61 -10.42 4.34
CA ASP A 84 0.75 -10.82 3.97
C ASP A 84 1.81 -9.83 4.46
N ARG A 85 1.49 -8.53 4.56
CA ARG A 85 2.39 -7.52 5.10
C ARG A 85 2.61 -7.67 6.59
N ILE A 86 1.54 -7.95 7.35
CA ILE A 86 1.62 -8.25 8.79
C ILE A 86 2.48 -9.49 9.01
N ARG A 87 2.19 -10.56 8.27
CA ARG A 87 2.92 -11.82 8.35
C ARG A 87 4.40 -11.63 8.04
N GLN A 88 4.72 -10.87 6.98
CA GLN A 88 6.10 -10.58 6.60
C GLN A 88 6.85 -9.85 7.71
N LEU A 89 6.25 -8.81 8.30
CA LEU A 89 6.85 -8.08 9.42
C LEU A 89 7.13 -9.01 10.62
N LEU A 90 6.13 -9.79 11.05
CA LEU A 90 6.29 -10.70 12.21
C LEU A 90 7.36 -11.77 11.95
N VAL A 91 7.42 -12.34 10.75
CA VAL A 91 8.45 -13.32 10.36
C VAL A 91 9.85 -12.68 10.35
N GLN A 92 9.99 -11.48 9.83
CA GLN A 92 11.29 -10.78 9.82
C GLN A 92 11.76 -10.42 11.23
N LEU A 93 10.84 -10.02 12.13
CA LEU A 93 11.16 -9.76 13.52
C LEU A 93 11.55 -11.04 14.28
N ASP A 94 10.87 -12.17 14.03
CA ASP A 94 11.21 -13.48 14.62
C ASP A 94 12.58 -13.97 14.19
N GLN A 95 12.97 -13.71 12.92
CA GLN A 95 14.25 -14.08 12.36
C GLN A 95 15.41 -13.14 12.71
N LEU A 96 15.13 -12.03 13.37
CA LEU A 96 16.14 -11.05 13.74
C LEU A 96 16.97 -11.57 14.92
N GLU A 97 18.19 -12.08 14.66
CA GLU A 97 19.07 -12.73 15.63
C GLU A 97 20.15 -11.79 16.14
N ARG A 98 20.33 -11.68 17.46
CA ARG A 98 21.41 -10.92 18.09
C ARG A 98 22.77 -11.51 17.70
N TRP A 99 23.57 -10.74 16.96
CA TRP A 99 24.85 -11.21 16.42
C TRP A 99 26.07 -10.63 17.13
N GLU A 100 26.06 -9.32 17.37
CA GLU A 100 27.14 -8.60 18.02
C GLU A 100 26.56 -7.60 19.03
N THR A 101 27.13 -7.58 20.25
CA THR A 101 26.87 -6.48 21.19
C THR A 101 27.53 -5.20 20.71
N LYS A 102 26.84 -4.09 20.88
CA LYS A 102 27.36 -2.76 20.55
C LYS A 102 27.43 -1.89 21.82
N THR A 103 26.78 -0.74 21.84
CA THR A 103 26.89 0.17 22.96
C THR A 103 25.74 -0.02 23.96
N GLN A 104 26.02 0.30 25.24
CA GLN A 104 25.03 0.50 26.29
C GLN A 104 24.85 1.98 26.64
N ASP A 105 25.59 2.87 25.96
CA ASP A 105 25.55 4.30 26.22
C ASP A 105 24.46 4.96 25.35
N PRO A 106 23.36 5.48 25.95
CA PRO A 106 22.28 6.13 25.21
C PRO A 106 22.75 7.29 24.32
N ALA A 107 23.79 8.01 24.72
CA ALA A 107 24.37 9.11 23.94
C ALA A 107 24.92 8.67 22.56
N ARG A 108 25.16 7.36 22.39
CA ARG A 108 25.63 6.78 21.12
C ARG A 108 24.54 6.15 20.28
N HIS A 109 23.29 6.10 20.74
CA HIS A 109 22.18 5.51 20.00
C HIS A 109 21.95 6.21 18.65
N ALA A 110 22.10 7.54 18.61
CA ALA A 110 21.96 8.31 17.37
C ALA A 110 22.95 7.89 16.26
N ALA A 111 24.14 7.39 16.61
CA ALA A 111 25.15 6.96 15.62
C ALA A 111 24.73 5.72 14.79
N VAL A 112 23.78 4.95 15.31
CA VAL A 112 23.22 3.74 14.68
C VAL A 112 21.72 3.86 14.44
N ASP A 113 21.19 5.09 14.42
CA ASP A 113 19.77 5.42 14.19
C ASP A 113 18.82 4.74 15.18
N LEU A 114 19.22 4.62 16.49
CA LEU A 114 18.41 4.03 17.56
C LEU A 114 17.93 5.05 18.60
N ASP A 115 18.15 6.33 18.34
CA ASP A 115 17.65 7.44 19.17
C ASP A 115 16.19 7.74 18.76
N VAL A 116 15.27 7.53 19.67
CA VAL A 116 13.82 7.74 19.49
C VAL A 116 13.37 9.14 19.92
N SER A 117 14.28 9.96 20.48
CA SER A 117 13.93 11.28 21.01
C SER A 117 13.83 12.38 19.93
N ALA A 118 14.39 12.16 18.77
CA ALA A 118 14.43 13.13 17.66
C ALA A 118 13.15 13.05 16.83
N GLU A 119 12.46 14.18 16.61
CA GLU A 119 11.26 14.26 15.78
C GLU A 119 11.51 13.89 14.30
N ASP A 120 12.71 14.14 13.78
CA ASP A 120 13.20 13.75 12.47
C ASP A 120 14.04 12.46 12.51
N GLY A 121 13.95 11.72 13.62
CA GLY A 121 14.71 10.49 13.87
C GLY A 121 14.45 9.40 12.85
N ARG A 122 15.49 8.57 12.64
CA ARG A 122 15.40 7.40 11.75
C ARG A 122 15.09 6.10 12.50
N ALA A 123 15.10 6.14 13.83
CA ALA A 123 14.72 5.01 14.66
C ALA A 123 13.27 4.64 14.39
N ILE A 124 13.00 3.35 14.18
CA ILE A 124 11.65 2.82 14.02
C ILE A 124 11.31 2.04 15.28
N GLU A 125 10.32 2.50 16.00
CA GLU A 125 9.77 1.78 17.14
C GLU A 125 8.63 0.88 16.70
N ILE A 126 8.63 -0.37 17.20
CA ILE A 126 7.56 -1.34 16.94
C ILE A 126 7.11 -1.91 18.28
N GLU A 127 5.86 -1.67 18.60
CA GLU A 127 5.19 -2.25 19.77
C GLU A 127 4.23 -3.35 19.26
N LEU A 128 4.31 -4.52 19.88
CA LEU A 128 3.45 -5.66 19.61
C LEU A 128 2.53 -5.89 20.80
N PHE A 129 1.24 -6.04 20.54
CA PHE A 129 0.22 -6.23 21.58
C PHE A 129 -0.53 -7.54 21.37
N ALA A 130 -0.93 -8.16 22.48
CA ALA A 130 -1.86 -9.29 22.52
C ALA A 130 -2.88 -9.02 23.62
N GLU A 131 -4.17 -9.05 23.33
CA GLU A 131 -5.26 -8.74 24.26
C GLU A 131 -5.08 -7.38 24.98
N SER A 132 -4.50 -6.40 24.26
CA SER A 132 -4.13 -5.06 24.76
C SER A 132 -2.90 -5.01 25.66
N ASP A 133 -2.28 -6.13 26.02
CA ASP A 133 -1.03 -6.16 26.76
C ASP A 133 0.18 -5.99 25.81
N LEU A 134 1.16 -5.19 26.23
CA LEU A 134 2.39 -5.01 25.49
C LEU A 134 3.26 -6.28 25.58
N VAL A 135 3.38 -7.03 24.50
CA VAL A 135 4.19 -8.27 24.43
C VAL A 135 5.66 -7.95 24.16
N SER A 136 5.92 -6.97 23.26
CA SER A 136 7.28 -6.57 22.93
C SER A 136 7.34 -5.14 22.44
N HIS A 137 8.45 -4.46 22.75
CA HIS A 137 8.77 -3.14 22.22
C HIS A 137 10.21 -3.14 21.72
N VAL A 138 10.39 -3.16 20.41
CA VAL A 138 11.69 -3.19 19.73
C VAL A 138 11.93 -1.88 18.99
N VAL A 139 13.16 -1.40 19.05
CA VAL A 139 13.62 -0.24 18.28
C VAL A 139 14.58 -0.74 17.22
N LEU A 140 14.29 -0.42 15.97
CA LEU A 140 15.10 -0.73 14.80
C LEU A 140 15.80 0.53 14.32
N GLY A 141 17.08 0.40 14.00
CA GLY A 141 17.91 1.49 13.51
C GLY A 141 18.52 1.18 12.15
N LYS A 142 19.76 1.61 11.98
CA LYS A 142 20.50 1.50 10.72
C LYS A 142 20.55 0.07 10.19
N GLN A 143 20.31 -0.08 8.90
CA GLN A 143 20.36 -1.35 8.20
C GLN A 143 21.57 -1.42 7.27
N GLN A 144 22.11 -2.62 7.10
CA GLN A 144 23.23 -2.91 6.21
C GLN A 144 22.87 -4.07 5.28
N TRP A 145 23.23 -3.96 4.02
CA TRP A 145 22.87 -4.93 2.99
C TRP A 145 23.89 -6.07 2.82
N SER A 146 25.16 -5.82 3.14
CA SER A 146 26.22 -6.81 2.98
C SER A 146 27.18 -6.80 4.18
N PRO A 147 27.10 -7.81 5.07
CA PRO A 147 26.03 -8.78 5.22
C PRO A 147 24.72 -8.14 5.69
N LYS A 148 23.56 -8.75 5.33
CA LYS A 148 22.25 -8.27 5.77
C LYS A 148 22.21 -8.24 7.29
N SER A 149 22.07 -7.03 7.85
CA SER A 149 22.01 -6.82 9.29
C SER A 149 21.29 -5.54 9.64
N THR A 150 20.68 -5.54 10.82
CA THR A 150 19.93 -4.41 11.39
C THR A 150 20.46 -4.11 12.78
N PHE A 151 20.71 -2.85 13.09
CA PHE A 151 20.94 -2.43 14.47
C PHE A 151 19.60 -2.38 15.20
N ALA A 152 19.54 -2.97 16.39
CA ALA A 152 18.30 -3.04 17.17
C ALA A 152 18.57 -3.03 18.67
N ARG A 153 17.58 -2.65 19.46
CA ARG A 153 17.50 -2.80 20.91
C ARG A 153 16.06 -3.04 21.35
N LEU A 154 15.87 -3.61 22.53
CA LEU A 154 14.58 -3.50 23.20
C LEU A 154 14.43 -2.09 23.77
N ALA A 155 13.24 -1.55 23.75
CA ALA A 155 13.00 -0.19 24.24
C ALA A 155 13.30 -0.07 25.77
N THR A 156 13.13 -1.15 26.50
CA THR A 156 13.40 -1.26 27.94
C THR A 156 14.89 -1.40 28.30
N GLU A 157 15.76 -1.55 27.28
CA GLU A 157 17.19 -1.81 27.48
C GLU A 157 18.03 -0.78 26.72
N ASP A 158 19.14 -0.33 27.34
CA ASP A 158 20.12 0.52 26.66
C ASP A 158 21.10 -0.27 25.79
N GLN A 159 21.18 -1.59 26.00
CA GLN A 159 22.06 -2.45 25.22
C GLN A 159 21.59 -2.54 23.76
N THR A 160 22.45 -2.10 22.84
CA THR A 160 22.21 -2.20 21.41
C THR A 160 22.95 -3.39 20.82
N PHE A 161 22.34 -3.98 19.81
CA PHE A 161 22.90 -5.12 19.08
C PHE A 161 22.97 -4.82 17.59
N LYS A 162 23.97 -5.39 16.93
CA LYS A 162 23.90 -5.64 15.49
C LYS A 162 23.32 -7.04 15.32
N CYS A 163 22.16 -7.12 14.69
CA CYS A 163 21.42 -8.37 14.50
C CYS A 163 21.62 -8.87 13.07
N LYS A 164 21.66 -10.19 12.88
CA LYS A 164 21.52 -10.80 11.55
C LYS A 164 20.06 -10.67 11.13
N GLY A 165 19.84 -10.35 9.86
CA GLY A 165 18.51 -10.16 9.30
C GLY A 165 18.25 -8.72 8.90
N HIS A 166 17.16 -8.55 8.18
CA HIS A 166 16.69 -7.28 7.66
C HIS A 166 15.19 -7.20 7.89
N VAL A 167 14.73 -6.11 8.46
CA VAL A 167 13.31 -5.90 8.73
C VAL A 167 12.83 -4.73 7.89
N GLU A 168 11.99 -5.02 6.91
CA GLU A 168 11.36 -4.00 6.08
C GLU A 168 10.11 -3.49 6.79
N VAL A 169 10.14 -2.25 7.22
CA VAL A 169 9.02 -1.61 7.90
C VAL A 169 8.50 -0.48 7.04
N GLU A 170 7.24 -0.58 6.68
CA GLU A 170 6.55 0.50 6.00
C GLU A 170 6.13 1.56 7.02
N VAL A 171 6.62 2.77 6.87
CA VAL A 171 6.32 3.90 7.77
C VAL A 171 5.24 4.83 7.22
N ASN A 172 4.63 4.47 6.08
CA ASN A 172 3.47 5.13 5.52
C ASN A 172 2.22 4.27 5.77
N PRO A 173 1.15 4.78 6.42
CA PRO A 173 -0.08 4.01 6.64
C PRO A 173 -0.64 3.35 5.38
N ILE A 174 -0.58 4.05 4.22
CA ILE A 174 -1.09 3.55 2.94
C ILE A 174 -0.32 2.33 2.44
N GLY A 175 0.97 2.24 2.76
CA GLY A 175 1.81 1.10 2.41
C GLY A 175 1.37 -0.23 3.02
N TRP A 176 0.53 -0.23 4.05
CA TRP A 176 -0.06 -1.44 4.66
C TRP A 176 -1.32 -1.93 3.96
N LEU A 177 -1.92 -1.11 3.09
CA LEU A 177 -3.23 -1.32 2.50
C LEU A 177 -3.13 -1.90 1.09
N ASN A 178 -4.16 -2.61 0.65
CA ASN A 178 -4.36 -2.84 -0.76
C ASN A 178 -4.94 -1.57 -1.39
N THR A 179 -4.10 -0.83 -2.11
CA THR A 179 -4.52 0.42 -2.72
C THR A 179 -5.38 0.24 -3.96
N THR A 180 -5.41 -0.95 -4.56
CA THR A 180 -6.33 -1.26 -5.66
C THR A 180 -7.71 -1.56 -5.10
N PHE A 181 -8.66 -0.65 -5.31
CA PHE A 181 -9.99 -0.76 -4.71
C PHE A 181 -11.12 -1.01 -5.71
N CYS A 182 -10.92 -0.77 -7.00
CA CYS A 182 -11.89 -1.05 -8.05
C CYS A 182 -11.22 -1.69 -9.25
N THR A 183 -11.79 -2.81 -9.72
CA THR A 183 -11.33 -3.60 -10.86
C THR A 183 -12.53 -4.02 -11.72
N LEU A 184 -13.26 -3.05 -12.27
CA LEU A 184 -14.39 -3.37 -13.14
C LEU A 184 -13.91 -3.88 -14.50
N ASP A 185 -14.46 -5.00 -14.98
CA ASP A 185 -14.12 -5.50 -16.31
C ASP A 185 -14.73 -4.61 -17.39
N ARG A 186 -13.86 -4.00 -18.21
CA ARG A 186 -14.25 -3.16 -19.35
C ARG A 186 -15.17 -3.90 -20.33
N SER A 187 -14.98 -5.19 -20.50
CA SER A 187 -15.78 -5.99 -21.44
C SER A 187 -17.23 -6.14 -20.99
N GLY A 188 -17.49 -6.07 -19.70
CA GLY A 188 -18.84 -6.13 -19.11
C GLY A 188 -19.62 -4.82 -19.17
N ILE A 189 -18.95 -3.67 -19.38
CA ILE A 189 -19.64 -2.36 -19.40
C ILE A 189 -20.45 -2.20 -20.67
N THR A 190 -21.74 -1.90 -20.53
CA THR A 190 -22.67 -1.73 -21.65
C THR A 190 -23.07 -0.27 -21.87
N GLU A 191 -23.12 0.52 -20.80
CA GLU A 191 -23.52 1.92 -20.82
C GLU A 191 -22.71 2.73 -19.82
N ILE A 192 -22.38 3.98 -20.17
CA ILE A 192 -21.71 4.94 -19.32
C ILE A 192 -22.48 6.23 -19.34
N THR A 193 -22.84 6.74 -18.16
CA THR A 193 -23.44 8.08 -18.01
C THR A 193 -22.42 9.00 -17.34
N PHE A 194 -22.21 10.18 -17.88
CA PHE A 194 -21.38 11.26 -17.33
C PHE A 194 -22.19 12.55 -17.34
N ALA A 195 -22.59 13.03 -16.18
CA ALA A 195 -23.54 14.14 -16.05
C ALA A 195 -24.79 13.91 -16.92
N SER A 196 -25.00 14.73 -17.95
CA SER A 196 -26.10 14.59 -18.91
C SER A 196 -25.76 13.76 -20.15
N MET A 197 -24.51 13.31 -20.33
CA MET A 197 -24.05 12.56 -21.50
C MET A 197 -24.18 11.06 -21.26
N GLY A 198 -24.88 10.35 -22.13
CA GLY A 198 -24.94 8.88 -22.16
C GLY A 198 -24.12 8.31 -23.32
N LEU A 199 -23.30 7.33 -23.03
CA LEU A 199 -22.56 6.55 -24.01
C LEU A 199 -23.03 5.10 -23.95
N VAL A 200 -23.42 4.54 -25.10
CA VAL A 200 -23.85 3.16 -25.24
C VAL A 200 -22.82 2.38 -26.07
N ARG A 201 -22.49 1.19 -25.61
CA ARG A 201 -21.62 0.29 -26.35
C ARG A 201 -22.39 -0.37 -27.46
N THR A 202 -21.96 -0.16 -28.69
CA THR A 202 -22.53 -0.85 -29.85
C THR A 202 -21.80 -2.16 -30.07
N ASN A 203 -22.60 -3.22 -30.31
CA ASN A 203 -22.06 -4.55 -30.61
C ASN A 203 -21.16 -4.49 -31.83
N THR A 204 -19.95 -4.97 -31.67
CA THR A 204 -19.00 -5.16 -32.75
C THR A 204 -18.95 -6.64 -33.16
N SER A 205 -18.52 -6.86 -34.39
CA SER A 205 -18.18 -8.21 -34.88
C SER A 205 -17.32 -8.98 -33.87
N PRO A 206 -17.48 -10.32 -33.82
CA PRO A 206 -16.72 -11.18 -32.88
C PRO A 206 -15.20 -11.02 -32.97
N GLU A 207 -14.70 -10.43 -34.06
CA GLU A 207 -13.26 -10.23 -34.31
C GLU A 207 -12.66 -8.99 -33.66
N LYS A 208 -13.49 -8.04 -33.11
CA LYS A 208 -13.02 -6.86 -32.39
C LYS A 208 -13.57 -6.90 -30.97
N SER A 209 -12.75 -7.32 -30.02
CA SER A 209 -13.07 -7.37 -28.58
C SER A 209 -13.35 -5.99 -27.96
N GLU A 210 -13.04 -4.90 -28.66
CA GLU A 210 -13.31 -3.53 -28.25
C GLU A 210 -14.53 -2.99 -28.98
N GLY A 211 -15.69 -2.96 -28.31
CA GLY A 211 -16.90 -2.31 -28.83
C GLY A 211 -16.66 -0.82 -29.09
N THR A 212 -17.35 -0.28 -30.09
CA THR A 212 -17.39 1.17 -30.31
C THR A 212 -18.40 1.82 -29.37
N TRP A 213 -18.05 2.98 -28.82
CA TRP A 213 -18.92 3.76 -27.96
C TRP A 213 -19.61 4.85 -28.76
N GLN A 214 -20.93 4.91 -28.68
CA GLN A 214 -21.75 5.91 -29.36
C GLN A 214 -22.57 6.71 -28.35
N LEU A 215 -22.88 7.95 -28.72
CA LEU A 215 -23.79 8.77 -27.93
C LEU A 215 -25.18 8.13 -27.91
N ALA A 216 -25.80 8.08 -26.74
CA ALA A 216 -27.17 7.60 -26.60
C ALA A 216 -28.15 8.50 -27.37
N ALA A 217 -29.20 7.91 -27.95
CA ALA A 217 -30.12 8.60 -28.87
C ALA A 217 -30.86 9.82 -28.25
N ASN A 218 -31.01 9.86 -26.95
CA ASN A 218 -31.63 10.94 -26.19
C ASN A 218 -30.74 12.16 -25.96
N ASN A 219 -29.46 12.13 -26.37
CA ASN A 219 -28.47 13.17 -26.05
C ASN A 219 -27.81 13.80 -27.30
N LEU A 220 -28.35 13.57 -28.51
CA LEU A 220 -27.65 13.88 -29.75
C LEU A 220 -27.37 15.38 -30.00
N ASP A 221 -28.18 16.29 -29.45
CA ASP A 221 -28.11 17.71 -29.77
C ASP A 221 -27.39 18.59 -28.72
N ALA A 222 -26.99 18.02 -27.58
CA ALA A 222 -26.55 18.82 -26.42
C ALA A 222 -25.07 18.58 -26.02
N VAL A 223 -24.35 17.61 -26.65
CA VAL A 223 -23.00 17.25 -26.22
C VAL A 223 -21.94 17.83 -27.12
N PRO A 224 -21.00 18.64 -26.63
CA PRO A 224 -19.89 19.16 -27.41
C PRO A 224 -19.05 18.03 -28.04
N SER A 225 -18.69 18.16 -29.32
CA SER A 225 -17.93 17.14 -30.03
C SER A 225 -16.59 16.81 -29.37
N LYS A 226 -15.94 17.81 -28.75
CA LYS A 226 -14.69 17.64 -28.03
C LYS A 226 -14.88 16.84 -26.72
N ALA A 227 -15.95 17.13 -25.96
CA ALA A 227 -16.29 16.35 -24.77
C ALA A 227 -16.59 14.88 -25.13
N LEU A 228 -17.34 14.65 -26.19
CA LEU A 228 -17.65 13.32 -26.68
C LEU A 228 -16.39 12.54 -27.10
N GLN A 229 -15.44 13.22 -27.76
CA GLN A 229 -14.17 12.62 -28.16
C GLN A 229 -13.37 12.13 -26.93
N PHE A 230 -13.20 12.99 -25.91
CA PHE A 230 -12.52 12.62 -24.68
C PHE A 230 -13.26 11.51 -23.93
N ALA A 231 -14.58 11.63 -23.79
CA ALA A 231 -15.38 10.65 -23.09
C ALA A 231 -15.28 9.24 -23.72
N ARG A 232 -15.31 9.14 -25.04
CA ARG A 232 -15.14 7.86 -25.77
C ARG A 232 -13.76 7.25 -25.56
N ALA A 233 -12.72 8.08 -25.48
CA ALA A 233 -11.35 7.61 -25.29
C ALA A 233 -11.09 7.10 -23.87
N ASP A 234 -11.53 7.84 -22.85
CA ASP A 234 -11.07 7.68 -21.49
C ASP A 234 -12.07 6.95 -20.57
N LEU A 235 -13.37 7.25 -20.65
CA LEU A 235 -14.36 6.71 -19.70
C LEU A 235 -14.47 5.18 -19.70
N PRO A 236 -14.47 4.46 -20.86
CA PRO A 236 -14.64 3.01 -20.85
C PRO A 236 -13.54 2.24 -20.10
N GLY A 237 -12.33 2.77 -20.09
CA GLY A 237 -11.19 2.18 -19.39
C GLY A 237 -10.98 2.71 -17.96
N TRP A 238 -11.64 3.79 -17.60
CA TRP A 238 -11.36 4.52 -16.37
C TRP A 238 -11.53 3.67 -15.09
N PRO A 239 -12.61 2.89 -14.88
CA PRO A 239 -12.82 2.12 -13.66
C PRO A 239 -12.14 0.76 -13.62
N THR A 240 -11.38 0.38 -14.66
CA THR A 240 -10.82 -0.99 -14.77
C THR A 240 -9.75 -1.29 -13.74
N ARG A 241 -9.05 -0.26 -13.27
CA ARG A 241 -8.08 -0.37 -12.17
C ARG A 241 -7.89 0.98 -11.49
N LEU A 242 -8.58 1.17 -10.38
CA LEU A 242 -8.44 2.37 -9.56
C LEU A 242 -7.57 2.07 -8.33
N ASN A 243 -6.56 2.92 -8.13
CA ASN A 243 -5.72 2.93 -6.94
C ASN A 243 -5.90 4.25 -6.22
N PHE A 244 -5.83 4.24 -4.89
CA PHE A 244 -5.86 5.44 -4.08
C PHE A 244 -4.49 5.77 -3.46
N GLU A 245 -4.29 7.04 -3.15
CA GLU A 245 -3.13 7.59 -2.44
C GLU A 245 -3.44 7.90 -0.96
N ALA A 246 -4.73 8.06 -0.64
CA ALA A 246 -5.23 8.24 0.71
C ALA A 246 -6.68 7.73 0.80
N VAL A 247 -7.13 7.46 2.01
CA VAL A 247 -8.49 7.02 2.32
C VAL A 247 -8.99 7.75 3.56
N LEU A 248 -10.28 8.10 3.58
CA LEU A 248 -10.94 8.68 4.75
C LEU A 248 -12.37 8.14 4.90
N PRO A 249 -12.99 8.23 6.09
CA PRO A 249 -14.37 7.86 6.26
C PRO A 249 -15.28 8.77 5.42
N ARG A 250 -16.21 8.18 4.66
CA ARG A 250 -17.11 8.95 3.78
C ARG A 250 -17.95 9.99 4.55
N ALA A 251 -18.29 9.69 5.80
CA ALA A 251 -19.07 10.58 6.64
C ALA A 251 -18.38 11.90 7.03
N GLU A 252 -17.04 11.96 6.89
CA GLU A 252 -16.25 13.13 7.23
C GLU A 252 -16.09 14.12 6.07
N HIS A 253 -16.49 13.74 4.86
CA HIS A 253 -16.32 14.56 3.66
C HIS A 253 -17.58 15.37 3.33
N GLN A 254 -17.37 16.64 3.00
CA GLN A 254 -18.41 17.51 2.45
C GLN A 254 -18.18 17.68 0.95
N TRP A 255 -19.11 17.18 0.15
CA TRP A 255 -19.07 17.29 -1.30
C TRP A 255 -19.19 18.73 -1.77
N SER A 256 -18.33 19.15 -2.69
CA SER A 256 -18.40 20.47 -3.31
C SER A 256 -19.51 20.55 -4.39
N SER A 257 -19.81 21.77 -4.83
CA SER A 257 -20.71 22.00 -5.98
C SER A 257 -20.16 21.44 -7.30
N ASP A 258 -18.84 21.24 -7.37
CA ASP A 258 -18.13 20.73 -8.56
C ASP A 258 -18.01 19.21 -8.55
N THR A 259 -18.90 18.53 -7.83
CA THR A 259 -18.96 17.07 -7.82
C THR A 259 -19.54 16.54 -9.12
N VAL A 260 -18.82 15.63 -9.75
CA VAL A 260 -19.27 14.91 -10.96
C VAL A 260 -19.69 13.51 -10.58
N VAL A 261 -20.84 13.09 -11.13
CA VAL A 261 -21.34 11.72 -10.97
C VAL A 261 -21.27 11.00 -12.30
N MET A 262 -20.68 9.81 -12.29
CA MET A 262 -20.64 8.88 -13.42
C MET A 262 -21.31 7.57 -13.03
N THR A 263 -21.98 6.93 -13.98
CA THR A 263 -22.55 5.60 -13.80
C THR A 263 -22.05 4.67 -14.88
N TYR A 264 -21.61 3.50 -14.48
CA TYR A 264 -21.20 2.41 -15.37
C TYR A 264 -22.18 1.25 -15.22
N ALA A 265 -23.01 1.04 -16.23
CA ALA A 265 -23.90 -0.12 -16.27
C ALA A 265 -23.17 -1.34 -16.82
N ALA A 266 -23.25 -2.45 -16.09
CA ALA A 266 -22.73 -3.74 -16.47
C ALA A 266 -23.80 -4.83 -16.23
N GLN A 267 -23.54 -6.06 -16.67
CA GLN A 267 -24.45 -7.17 -16.50
C GLN A 267 -24.77 -7.44 -15.00
N GLU A 268 -23.81 -7.24 -14.13
CA GLU A 268 -23.90 -7.50 -12.68
C GLU A 268 -24.63 -6.40 -11.92
N GLY A 269 -24.71 -5.17 -12.48
CA GLY A 269 -25.34 -4.01 -11.85
C GLY A 269 -24.77 -2.69 -12.35
N GLN A 270 -24.93 -1.67 -11.53
CA GLN A 270 -24.46 -0.32 -11.83
C GLN A 270 -23.43 0.13 -10.79
N LEU A 271 -22.23 0.50 -11.25
CA LEU A 271 -21.24 1.22 -10.46
C LEU A 271 -21.51 2.72 -10.57
N ILE A 272 -21.74 3.38 -9.46
CA ILE A 272 -21.92 4.83 -9.35
C ILE A 272 -20.61 5.39 -8.77
N VAL A 273 -20.01 6.32 -9.48
CA VAL A 273 -18.78 7.00 -9.11
C VAL A 273 -19.06 8.47 -8.91
N SER A 274 -18.76 8.97 -7.72
CA SER A 274 -18.83 10.41 -7.40
C SER A 274 -17.42 10.94 -7.22
N ILE A 275 -17.04 11.99 -7.94
CA ILE A 275 -15.71 12.62 -7.86
C ILE A 275 -15.89 14.09 -7.51
N ASP A 276 -15.24 14.51 -6.42
CA ASP A 276 -15.21 15.91 -6.00
C ASP A 276 -14.06 16.63 -6.70
N LEU A 277 -14.40 17.47 -7.67
CA LEU A 277 -13.44 18.25 -8.46
C LEU A 277 -13.16 19.66 -7.90
N GLY A 278 -13.77 20.00 -6.75
CA GLY A 278 -13.64 21.33 -6.13
C GLY A 278 -12.24 21.69 -5.63
N GLU A 279 -11.33 20.72 -5.55
CA GLU A 279 -9.92 20.98 -5.27
C GLU A 279 -9.15 21.47 -6.50
N ARG A 280 -8.00 22.12 -6.24
CA ARG A 280 -7.13 22.66 -7.31
C ARG A 280 -6.77 21.58 -8.33
N GLU A 281 -6.73 21.99 -9.60
CA GLU A 281 -6.09 21.24 -10.68
C GLU A 281 -4.66 20.87 -10.28
N GLY A 282 -4.25 19.62 -10.52
CA GLY A 282 -2.94 19.09 -10.11
C GLY A 282 -2.88 18.47 -8.71
N SER A 283 -3.96 18.51 -7.93
CA SER A 283 -3.98 17.99 -6.55
C SER A 283 -4.69 16.65 -6.37
N GLY A 284 -5.19 16.02 -7.43
CA GLY A 284 -6.05 14.83 -7.35
C GLY A 284 -7.48 15.16 -6.95
N ALA A 285 -8.26 14.17 -6.54
CA ALA A 285 -9.65 14.37 -6.10
C ALA A 285 -10.13 13.24 -5.19
N TRP A 286 -11.12 13.53 -4.34
CA TRP A 286 -11.82 12.52 -3.57
C TRP A 286 -12.88 11.82 -4.42
N CYS A 287 -12.92 10.49 -4.31
CA CYS A 287 -13.80 9.61 -5.07
C CYS A 287 -14.61 8.72 -4.13
N GLY A 288 -15.91 8.69 -4.30
CA GLY A 288 -16.81 7.74 -3.65
C GLY A 288 -17.34 6.73 -4.66
N LEU A 289 -17.49 5.49 -4.24
CA LEU A 289 -18.10 4.43 -5.03
C LEU A 289 -19.35 3.89 -4.34
N ASP A 290 -20.38 3.63 -5.13
CA ASP A 290 -21.58 2.90 -4.76
C ASP A 290 -21.87 1.86 -5.83
N PHE A 291 -22.41 0.70 -5.44
CA PHE A 291 -22.80 -0.33 -6.38
C PHE A 291 -24.25 -0.77 -6.16
N VAL A 292 -25.03 -0.75 -7.23
CA VAL A 292 -26.42 -1.20 -7.24
C VAL A 292 -26.50 -2.49 -8.05
N PRO A 293 -26.72 -3.66 -7.43
CA PRO A 293 -26.76 -4.93 -8.14
C PRO A 293 -27.99 -5.03 -9.03
N SER A 294 -27.85 -5.74 -10.15
CA SER A 294 -29.00 -6.18 -10.95
C SER A 294 -29.84 -7.20 -10.19
N GLN A 295 -31.14 -7.31 -10.54
CA GLN A 295 -32.04 -8.27 -9.90
C GLN A 295 -31.48 -9.71 -9.98
N GLY A 296 -31.38 -10.37 -8.82
CA GLY A 296 -30.91 -11.74 -8.73
C GLY A 296 -29.39 -11.93 -8.72
N GLN A 297 -28.62 -10.84 -8.76
CA GLN A 297 -27.16 -10.90 -8.63
C GLN A 297 -26.71 -10.71 -7.18
N ASN A 298 -25.69 -11.47 -6.79
CA ASN A 298 -25.05 -11.30 -5.49
C ASN A 298 -23.97 -10.21 -5.59
N ILE A 299 -23.97 -9.31 -4.58
CA ILE A 299 -22.90 -8.30 -4.47
C ILE A 299 -21.60 -9.00 -4.05
N GLN A 300 -20.51 -8.74 -4.74
CA GLN A 300 -19.20 -9.20 -4.31
C GLN A 300 -18.84 -8.55 -2.96
N PRO A 301 -18.27 -9.31 -2.01
CA PRO A 301 -18.00 -8.81 -0.66
C PRO A 301 -17.16 -7.53 -0.61
N GLU A 302 -16.26 -7.36 -1.55
CA GLU A 302 -15.42 -6.17 -1.67
C GLU A 302 -16.22 -4.91 -2.04
N TRP A 303 -17.28 -5.04 -2.86
CA TRP A 303 -18.12 -3.91 -3.27
C TRP A 303 -19.04 -3.41 -2.14
N THR A 304 -19.35 -4.24 -1.15
CA THR A 304 -20.10 -3.82 0.04
C THR A 304 -19.33 -2.85 0.94
N ARG A 305 -18.02 -2.75 0.75
CA ARG A 305 -17.14 -1.88 1.53
C ARG A 305 -17.07 -0.46 0.96
N TRP A 306 -17.22 -0.29 -0.35
CA TRP A 306 -17.03 1.00 -1.03
C TRP A 306 -17.78 2.17 -0.42
N PRO A 307 -19.06 2.06 0.00
CA PRO A 307 -19.76 3.18 0.58
C PRO A 307 -19.25 3.71 1.92
N ARG A 308 -18.31 2.98 2.56
CA ARG A 308 -17.77 3.35 3.88
C ARG A 308 -16.69 4.42 3.78
N TRP A 309 -15.92 4.42 2.68
CA TRP A 309 -14.76 5.27 2.51
C TRP A 309 -14.83 6.13 1.26
N LEU A 310 -14.06 7.22 1.29
CA LEU A 310 -13.64 7.95 0.12
C LEU A 310 -12.16 7.67 -0.16
N TYR A 311 -11.84 7.70 -1.42
CA TYR A 311 -10.55 7.34 -1.97
C TYR A 311 -9.92 8.54 -2.66
N ARG A 312 -8.73 8.94 -2.26
CA ARG A 312 -7.98 10.00 -2.93
C ARG A 312 -7.37 9.45 -4.20
N LEU A 313 -7.83 9.91 -5.34
CA LEU A 313 -7.25 9.58 -6.63
C LEU A 313 -6.12 10.57 -6.97
N SER A 314 -5.08 10.08 -7.65
CA SER A 314 -4.03 10.94 -8.21
C SER A 314 -4.58 11.88 -9.29
N ASP A 315 -3.89 13.01 -9.50
CA ASP A 315 -4.26 13.94 -10.57
C ASP A 315 -4.26 13.28 -11.95
N TYR A 316 -3.34 12.40 -12.23
CA TYR A 316 -3.31 11.61 -13.47
C TYR A 316 -4.63 10.88 -13.75
N ARG A 317 -5.28 10.35 -12.70
CA ARG A 317 -6.58 9.67 -12.84
C ARG A 317 -7.74 10.63 -12.98
N VAL A 318 -7.64 11.81 -12.42
CA VAL A 318 -8.69 12.84 -12.39
C VAL A 318 -8.63 13.75 -13.63
N ALA A 319 -7.46 14.00 -14.20
CA ALA A 319 -7.27 14.90 -15.33
C ALA A 319 -8.20 14.61 -16.53
N PRO A 320 -8.42 13.37 -16.99
CA PRO A 320 -9.37 13.10 -18.08
C PRO A 320 -10.80 13.51 -17.72
N ILE A 321 -11.22 13.32 -16.47
CA ILE A 321 -12.57 13.69 -15.99
C ILE A 321 -12.72 15.20 -15.99
N ARG A 322 -11.71 15.96 -15.52
CA ARG A 322 -11.70 17.42 -15.58
C ARG A 322 -11.78 17.94 -17.01
N GLN A 323 -11.05 17.32 -17.95
CA GLN A 323 -11.08 17.70 -19.36
C GLN A 323 -12.48 17.52 -19.99
N ILE A 324 -13.14 16.41 -19.68
CA ILE A 324 -14.50 16.16 -20.17
C ILE A 324 -15.47 17.20 -19.60
N GLN A 325 -15.40 17.46 -18.28
CA GLN A 325 -16.26 18.45 -17.62
C GLN A 325 -16.04 19.85 -18.19
N GLN A 326 -14.80 20.31 -18.34
CA GLN A 326 -14.47 21.62 -18.93
C GLN A 326 -14.98 21.73 -20.37
N ALA A 327 -14.83 20.66 -21.18
CA ALA A 327 -15.32 20.63 -22.54
C ALA A 327 -16.87 20.64 -22.60
N MET A 328 -17.56 20.09 -21.61
CA MET A 328 -19.03 20.19 -21.47
C MET A 328 -19.48 21.61 -21.12
N GLN A 329 -18.75 22.29 -20.25
CA GLN A 329 -19.08 23.65 -19.79
C GLN A 329 -18.79 24.72 -20.87
N SER A 330 -17.72 24.58 -21.64
CA SER A 330 -17.29 25.59 -22.63
C SER A 330 -18.28 25.88 -23.76
N ASN A 331 -19.26 25.03 -23.99
CA ASN A 331 -20.33 25.28 -24.97
C ASN A 331 -21.55 26.06 -24.42
N PHE A 332 -21.69 26.15 -23.10
CA PHE A 332 -22.78 26.90 -22.50
C PHE A 332 -22.51 28.41 -22.51
N ASP A 333 -21.25 28.84 -22.45
CA ASP A 333 -20.87 30.28 -22.46
C ASP A 333 -21.08 30.96 -23.83
N PHE A 334 -21.09 30.22 -24.95
CA PHE A 334 -21.27 30.78 -26.29
C PHE A 334 -22.75 30.98 -26.68
N SER A 335 -23.72 30.44 -25.93
CA SER A 335 -25.14 30.58 -26.23
C SER A 335 -25.76 31.86 -25.63
N ASP A 336 -25.11 32.50 -24.65
CA ASP A 336 -25.64 33.70 -23.99
C ASP A 336 -25.16 35.04 -24.63
N GLU A 337 -24.11 35.05 -25.43
CA GLU A 337 -23.63 36.28 -26.09
C GLU A 337 -24.33 36.59 -27.42
N GLY A 338 -25.18 35.70 -27.93
CA GLY A 338 -25.84 35.82 -29.21
C GLY A 338 -27.20 36.54 -29.19
N SER A 339 -27.76 36.92 -28.01
CA SER A 339 -29.14 37.36 -27.87
C SER A 339 -29.35 38.86 -27.58
N THR A 340 -28.30 39.67 -27.57
CA THR A 340 -28.46 41.14 -27.35
C THR A 340 -27.81 41.99 -28.43
N SER A 341 -28.27 41.85 -29.68
CA SER A 341 -28.10 42.93 -30.67
C SER A 341 -29.22 42.88 -31.70
N GLY A 342 -30.34 43.52 -31.38
CA GLY A 342 -31.44 43.67 -32.29
C GLY A 342 -32.60 44.50 -31.68
N LEU A 343 -32.41 45.82 -31.49
CA LEU A 343 -33.41 46.85 -31.61
C LEU A 343 -32.71 48.21 -31.76
#